data_73b21d55dcf9615e1f98b4685b9f3baa
#
_entry.id   73b21d55dcf9615e1f98b4685b9f3baa
#
_cell.length_a   1.000
_cell.length_b   1.000
_cell.length_c   1.000
_cell.angle_alpha   90.00
_cell.angle_beta   90.00
_cell.angle_gamma   90.00
#
_symmetry.space_group_name_H-M   'P 1'
#
loop_
_entity.id
_entity.type
_entity.pdbx_description
1 polymer ?
#
loop_
_entity_poly.entity_id
_entity_poly.type
_entity_poly.pdbx_seq_one_letter_code
_entity_poly.pdbx_strand_id
1 'polypeptide(L)'
;MSTDADTFPADTVDAPVLRFAGVGMRYGRSPEVLKDISFALRPGSFHFLTGASGAGKSSLLKLIYMAEQASRGRVELFGRDINAIAPADRPFLRRRIGVVFQEFRLLEHLSAFDNCALPLRIAGGKPDHYRGDVAELLGWVGLKARMHARPATLSGGEKQRLAIARAVVGRPDILLADEPTGNVDQGHALRILRLFVELNRLGTTVLIATHDEDLVARSGQPVLHLEGGRLMQYGRSGSR
;
A
#
# COMPACT_ATOMS: atom_id res chain seq x y z
N MET A 1 38.71 9.93 5.49
CA MET A 1 37.76 9.09 6.27
C MET A 1 36.56 8.84 5.35
N SER A 2 36.58 7.64 4.74
CA SER A 2 35.58 7.24 3.74
C SER A 2 34.28 6.97 4.43
N THR A 3 33.22 7.61 3.95
CA THR A 3 31.83 7.29 4.28
C THR A 3 31.47 6.01 3.55
N ASP A 4 31.34 4.92 4.30
CA ASP A 4 30.72 3.68 3.82
C ASP A 4 29.28 3.98 3.38
N ALA A 5 29.08 3.96 2.07
CA ALA A 5 27.76 3.97 1.48
C ALA A 5 27.08 2.65 1.83
N ASP A 6 25.92 2.74 2.49
CA ASP A 6 25.01 1.64 2.81
C ASP A 6 24.72 0.80 1.56
N THR A 7 25.51 -0.25 1.38
CA THR A 7 25.24 -1.28 0.37
C THR A 7 24.23 -2.25 0.98
N PHE A 8 22.94 -2.04 0.70
CA PHE A 8 21.93 -3.06 0.97
C PHE A 8 22.30 -4.33 0.18
N PRO A 9 22.24 -5.53 0.79
CA PRO A 9 22.54 -6.77 0.08
C PRO A 9 21.61 -6.89 -1.14
N ALA A 10 22.19 -7.22 -2.29
CA ALA A 10 21.49 -7.42 -3.55
C ALA A 10 20.37 -8.45 -3.35
N ASP A 11 19.13 -8.04 -3.65
CA ASP A 11 17.95 -8.89 -3.64
C ASP A 11 18.21 -10.08 -4.58
N THR A 12 18.19 -11.29 -4.05
CA THR A 12 18.12 -12.50 -4.88
C THR A 12 16.81 -12.43 -5.65
N VAL A 13 16.84 -12.58 -6.96
CA VAL A 13 15.71 -12.41 -7.91
C VAL A 13 14.45 -13.21 -7.56
N ASP A 14 14.52 -14.10 -6.58
CA ASP A 14 13.43 -15.01 -6.14
C ASP A 14 12.96 -14.80 -4.69
N ALA A 15 13.56 -13.88 -3.94
CA ALA A 15 13.18 -13.63 -2.55
C ALA A 15 11.84 -12.86 -2.49
N PRO A 16 10.90 -13.26 -1.59
CA PRO A 16 9.64 -12.55 -1.43
C PRO A 16 9.89 -11.13 -0.88
N VAL A 17 9.17 -10.15 -1.43
CA VAL A 17 9.21 -8.77 -0.95
C VAL A 17 8.53 -8.63 0.41
N LEU A 18 7.57 -9.51 0.70
CA LEU A 18 6.82 -9.61 1.95
C LEU A 18 6.60 -11.08 2.30
N ARG A 19 6.84 -11.46 3.55
CA ARG A 19 6.57 -12.80 4.06
C ARG A 19 5.98 -12.74 5.46
N PHE A 20 4.89 -13.46 5.68
CA PHE A 20 4.29 -13.72 6.97
C PHE A 20 4.52 -15.22 7.31
N ALA A 21 4.93 -15.52 8.53
CA ALA A 21 5.18 -16.88 9.01
C ALA A 21 4.57 -17.04 10.40
N GLY A 22 3.42 -17.74 10.49
CA GLY A 22 2.71 -18.05 11.73
C GLY A 22 2.28 -16.82 12.54
N VAL A 23 1.92 -15.72 11.86
CA VAL A 23 1.68 -14.42 12.49
C VAL A 23 0.34 -14.40 13.21
N GLY A 24 0.39 -14.05 14.51
CA GLY A 24 -0.77 -13.66 15.30
C GLY A 24 -0.69 -12.18 15.70
N MET A 25 -1.85 -11.54 15.79
CA MET A 25 -1.95 -10.14 16.21
C MET A 25 -3.17 -9.92 17.08
N ARG A 26 -3.01 -9.14 18.15
CA ARG A 26 -4.09 -8.67 19.03
C ARG A 26 -3.85 -7.24 19.45
N TYR A 27 -4.92 -6.54 19.77
CA TYR A 27 -4.88 -5.21 20.36
C TYR A 27 -4.95 -5.31 21.88
N GLY A 28 -3.89 -4.93 22.57
CA GLY A 28 -3.80 -5.01 24.03
C GLY A 28 -4.01 -6.43 24.55
N ARG A 29 -5.01 -6.63 25.44
CA ARG A 29 -5.36 -7.93 26.03
C ARG A 29 -6.55 -8.62 25.33
N SER A 30 -7.05 -8.07 24.22
CA SER A 30 -8.16 -8.63 23.46
C SER A 30 -7.78 -9.96 22.78
N PRO A 31 -8.76 -10.78 22.37
CA PRO A 31 -8.50 -11.95 21.53
C PRO A 31 -7.72 -11.59 20.24
N GLU A 32 -7.00 -12.56 19.69
CA GLU A 32 -6.29 -12.36 18.42
C GLU A 32 -7.24 -12.01 17.28
N VAL A 33 -6.97 -10.89 16.63
CA VAL A 33 -7.64 -10.45 15.41
C VAL A 33 -7.10 -11.20 14.20
N LEU A 34 -5.78 -11.47 14.19
CA LEU A 34 -5.11 -12.30 13.17
C LEU A 34 -4.56 -13.53 13.86
N LYS A 35 -4.79 -14.72 13.23
CA LYS A 35 -4.49 -16.03 13.82
C LYS A 35 -3.74 -16.86 12.80
N ASP A 36 -2.46 -17.11 13.07
CA ASP A 36 -1.62 -18.03 12.30
C ASP A 36 -1.55 -17.70 10.80
N ILE A 37 -1.33 -16.43 10.51
CA ILE A 37 -1.25 -15.93 9.14
C ILE A 37 0.10 -16.30 8.52
N SER A 38 0.06 -17.01 7.38
CA SER A 38 1.25 -17.40 6.62
C SER A 38 1.02 -17.23 5.13
N PHE A 39 1.79 -16.36 4.48
CA PHE A 39 1.81 -16.15 3.03
C PHE A 39 3.07 -15.39 2.63
N ALA A 40 3.33 -15.32 1.32
CA ALA A 40 4.40 -14.51 0.77
C ALA A 40 3.95 -13.81 -0.52
N LEU A 41 4.42 -12.57 -0.72
CA LEU A 41 4.26 -11.83 -1.97
C LEU A 41 5.61 -11.74 -2.67
N ARG A 42 5.62 -12.06 -3.96
CA ARG A 42 6.79 -11.87 -4.82
C ARG A 42 6.88 -10.43 -5.32
N PRO A 43 8.07 -9.92 -5.64
CA PRO A 43 8.20 -8.63 -6.31
C PRO A 43 7.33 -8.55 -7.56
N GLY A 44 6.67 -7.42 -7.77
CA GLY A 44 5.80 -7.20 -8.94
C GLY A 44 4.51 -8.02 -8.96
N SER A 45 4.16 -8.75 -7.89
CA SER A 45 2.89 -9.47 -7.83
C SER A 45 1.72 -8.52 -7.50
N PHE A 46 0.52 -8.90 -7.95
CA PHE A 46 -0.73 -8.21 -7.63
C PHE A 46 -1.65 -9.17 -6.87
N HIS A 47 -2.18 -8.75 -5.72
CA HIS A 47 -3.12 -9.56 -4.94
C HIS A 47 -4.24 -8.70 -4.37
N PHE A 48 -5.43 -9.31 -4.26
CA PHE A 48 -6.49 -8.80 -3.42
C PHE A 48 -6.47 -9.48 -2.05
N LEU A 49 -6.78 -8.74 -1.00
CA LEU A 49 -7.06 -9.22 0.34
C LEU A 49 -8.56 -9.03 0.61
N THR A 50 -9.32 -10.11 0.56
CA THR A 50 -10.79 -10.07 0.75
C THR A 50 -11.19 -10.60 2.12
N GLY A 51 -12.45 -10.42 2.48
CA GLY A 51 -13.05 -10.88 3.72
C GLY A 51 -14.08 -9.88 4.26
N ALA A 52 -14.94 -10.34 5.13
CA ALA A 52 -15.99 -9.53 5.74
C ALA A 52 -15.44 -8.29 6.47
N SER A 53 -16.29 -7.29 6.73
CA SER A 53 -15.93 -6.18 7.61
C SER A 53 -15.51 -6.73 8.99
N GLY A 54 -14.42 -6.22 9.54
CA GLY A 54 -13.88 -6.72 10.81
C GLY A 54 -13.06 -8.02 10.72
N ALA A 55 -12.88 -8.64 9.54
CA ALA A 55 -12.08 -9.86 9.39
C ALA A 55 -10.58 -9.69 9.72
N GLY A 56 -10.09 -8.45 9.83
CA GLY A 56 -8.69 -8.14 10.15
C GLY A 56 -7.87 -7.61 8.97
N LYS A 57 -8.49 -7.29 7.82
CA LYS A 57 -7.79 -6.79 6.62
C LYS A 57 -6.92 -5.58 6.93
N SER A 58 -7.50 -4.52 7.51
CA SER A 58 -6.75 -3.31 7.89
C SER A 58 -5.68 -3.58 8.95
N SER A 59 -5.90 -4.54 9.85
CA SER A 59 -4.90 -4.96 10.85
C SER A 59 -3.70 -5.63 10.19
N LEU A 60 -3.93 -6.47 9.17
CA LEU A 60 -2.87 -7.07 8.38
C LEU A 60 -2.06 -6.01 7.63
N LEU A 61 -2.72 -5.03 6.98
CA LEU A 61 -2.03 -3.91 6.33
C LEU A 61 -1.21 -3.10 7.33
N LYS A 62 -1.73 -2.84 8.55
CA LYS A 62 -1.01 -2.10 9.61
C LYS A 62 0.29 -2.78 10.04
N LEU A 63 0.34 -4.11 10.04
CA LEU A 63 1.59 -4.85 10.26
C LEU A 63 2.59 -4.57 9.15
N ILE A 64 2.17 -4.59 7.87
CA ILE A 64 3.07 -4.40 6.73
C ILE A 64 3.71 -3.02 6.75
N TYR A 65 2.93 -1.94 6.95
CA TYR A 65 3.51 -0.60 7.04
C TYR A 65 3.99 -0.22 8.45
N MET A 66 4.12 -1.21 9.35
CA MET A 66 4.73 -1.09 10.69
C MET A 66 4.02 -0.07 11.60
N ALA A 67 2.70 0.13 11.45
CA ALA A 67 1.89 0.92 12.39
C ALA A 67 1.54 0.10 13.63
N GLU A 68 1.49 -1.22 13.50
CA GLU A 68 1.27 -2.18 14.58
C GLU A 68 2.37 -3.24 14.57
N GLN A 69 2.46 -4.04 15.63
CA GLN A 69 3.41 -5.15 15.76
C GLN A 69 2.69 -6.48 15.88
N ALA A 70 3.29 -7.53 15.32
CA ALA A 70 2.81 -8.88 15.52
C ALA A 70 2.98 -9.29 17.00
N SER A 71 1.97 -9.96 17.54
CA SER A 71 2.02 -10.53 18.92
C SER A 71 2.83 -11.83 18.96
N ARG A 72 2.88 -12.55 17.85
CA ARG A 72 3.68 -13.76 17.64
C ARG A 72 3.93 -14.00 16.14
N GLY A 73 4.85 -14.93 15.85
CA GLY A 73 5.27 -15.22 14.48
C GLY A 73 6.24 -14.18 13.94
N ARG A 74 6.50 -14.21 12.64
CA ARG A 74 7.48 -13.37 11.99
C ARG A 74 6.89 -12.70 10.76
N VAL A 75 7.15 -11.39 10.59
CA VAL A 75 6.87 -10.65 9.38
C VAL A 75 8.21 -10.18 8.81
N GLU A 76 8.53 -10.61 7.60
CA GLU A 76 9.71 -10.17 6.86
C GLU A 76 9.31 -9.23 5.75
N LEU A 77 9.98 -8.09 5.66
CA LEU A 77 9.79 -7.08 4.64
C LEU A 77 11.15 -6.78 4.00
N PHE A 78 11.23 -6.95 2.68
CA PHE A 78 12.49 -6.81 1.93
C PHE A 78 13.63 -7.65 2.55
N GLY A 79 13.34 -8.91 2.94
CA GLY A 79 14.31 -9.82 3.57
C GLY A 79 14.66 -9.50 5.03
N ARG A 80 14.05 -8.48 5.65
CA ARG A 80 14.32 -8.08 7.05
C ARG A 80 13.12 -8.37 7.95
N ASP A 81 13.37 -8.97 9.11
CA ASP A 81 12.35 -9.13 10.15
C ASP A 81 11.97 -7.76 10.73
N ILE A 82 10.73 -7.31 10.50
CA ILE A 82 10.27 -5.99 10.94
C ILE A 82 10.27 -5.80 12.46
N ASN A 83 10.20 -6.87 13.24
CA ASN A 83 10.27 -6.81 14.70
C ASN A 83 11.69 -6.56 15.20
N ALA A 84 12.70 -6.99 14.43
CA ALA A 84 14.11 -6.79 14.74
C ALA A 84 14.66 -5.43 14.26
N ILE A 85 13.86 -4.65 13.52
CA ILE A 85 14.29 -3.36 12.98
C ILE A 85 14.29 -2.30 14.08
N ALA A 86 15.43 -1.65 14.26
CA ALA A 86 15.54 -0.52 15.18
C ALA A 86 14.53 0.60 14.81
N PRO A 87 13.94 1.29 15.80
CA PRO A 87 12.99 2.37 15.52
C PRO A 87 13.52 3.45 14.56
N ALA A 88 14.82 3.74 14.62
CA ALA A 88 15.50 4.72 13.75
C ALA A 88 15.52 4.29 12.27
N ASP A 89 15.51 2.98 11.97
CA ASP A 89 15.57 2.44 10.61
C ASP A 89 14.18 2.29 9.95
N ARG A 90 13.13 2.25 10.76
CA ARG A 90 11.74 2.06 10.26
C ARG A 90 11.32 3.12 9.23
N PRO A 91 11.69 4.42 9.34
CA PRO A 91 11.34 5.42 8.32
C PRO A 91 11.91 5.09 6.93
N PHE A 92 13.11 4.51 6.84
CA PHE A 92 13.72 4.13 5.56
C PHE A 92 12.93 3.02 4.87
N LEU A 93 12.45 2.01 5.63
CA LEU A 93 11.61 0.96 5.08
C LEU A 93 10.22 1.46 4.71
N ARG A 94 9.62 2.34 5.52
CA ARG A 94 8.31 2.94 5.22
C ARG A 94 8.31 3.74 3.92
N ARG A 95 9.43 4.36 3.52
CA ARG A 95 9.55 5.06 2.24
C ARG A 95 9.42 4.14 1.03
N ARG A 96 9.71 2.84 1.19
CA ARG A 96 9.55 1.81 0.17
C ARG A 96 8.11 1.28 0.09
N ILE A 97 7.20 1.76 0.95
CA ILE A 97 5.79 1.34 1.03
C ILE A 97 4.90 2.54 0.74
N GLY A 98 4.12 2.47 -0.34
CA GLY A 98 3.02 3.39 -0.57
C GLY A 98 1.75 2.90 0.13
N VAL A 99 0.99 3.80 0.76
CA VAL A 99 -0.27 3.43 1.41
C VAL A 99 -1.38 4.36 0.96
N VAL A 100 -2.46 3.76 0.42
CA VAL A 100 -3.72 4.44 0.11
C VAL A 100 -4.72 4.07 1.20
N PHE A 101 -5.12 5.04 2.00
CA PHE A 101 -6.06 4.86 3.10
C PHE A 101 -7.51 5.05 2.66
N GLN A 102 -8.43 4.34 3.28
CA GLN A 102 -9.87 4.46 3.04
C GLN A 102 -10.38 5.90 3.20
N GLU A 103 -9.90 6.64 4.19
CA GLU A 103 -10.28 8.03 4.46
C GLU A 103 -9.34 9.05 3.79
N PHE A 104 -8.59 8.68 2.75
CA PHE A 104 -7.62 9.48 2.01
C PHE A 104 -6.47 10.06 2.85
N ARG A 105 -6.73 10.52 4.05
CA ARG A 105 -5.79 11.19 4.98
C ARG A 105 -4.99 12.31 4.31
N LEU A 106 -5.67 13.12 3.51
CA LEU A 106 -5.09 14.31 2.90
C LEU A 106 -4.94 15.42 3.95
N LEU A 107 -3.88 16.20 3.83
CA LEU A 107 -3.67 17.37 4.69
C LEU A 107 -4.45 18.55 4.11
N GLU A 108 -5.52 18.95 4.78
CA GLU A 108 -6.50 19.93 4.30
C GLU A 108 -5.91 21.33 4.07
N HIS A 109 -4.85 21.68 4.81
CA HIS A 109 -4.16 22.98 4.67
C HIS A 109 -3.16 23.02 3.51
N LEU A 110 -2.83 21.87 2.89
CA LEU A 110 -1.91 21.77 1.77
C LEU A 110 -2.67 21.71 0.42
N SER A 111 -2.04 22.23 -0.64
CA SER A 111 -2.52 22.04 -2.01
C SER A 111 -2.47 20.56 -2.44
N ALA A 112 -3.10 20.21 -3.56
CA ALA A 112 -2.97 18.87 -4.15
C ALA A 112 -1.51 18.58 -4.52
N PHE A 113 -0.79 19.58 -5.04
CA PHE A 113 0.63 19.47 -5.33
C PHE A 113 1.45 19.16 -4.07
N ASP A 114 1.26 19.93 -2.99
CA ASP A 114 2.00 19.74 -1.73
C ASP A 114 1.64 18.43 -1.04
N ASN A 115 0.38 17.99 -1.09
CA ASN A 115 -0.02 16.67 -0.61
C ASN A 115 0.71 15.56 -1.37
N CYS A 116 0.75 15.64 -2.71
CA CYS A 116 1.46 14.67 -3.54
C CYS A 116 2.96 14.68 -3.26
N ALA A 117 3.59 15.86 -3.14
CA ALA A 117 5.02 16.03 -2.91
C ALA A 117 5.49 15.65 -1.50
N LEU A 118 4.56 15.49 -0.53
CA LEU A 118 4.88 15.32 0.89
C LEU A 118 5.88 14.18 1.18
N PRO A 119 5.74 12.97 0.60
CA PRO A 119 6.71 11.89 0.83
C PRO A 119 8.13 12.26 0.40
N LEU A 120 8.28 12.96 -0.74
CA LEU A 120 9.59 13.40 -1.25
C LEU A 120 10.22 14.47 -0.34
N ARG A 121 9.40 15.40 0.18
CA ARG A 121 9.85 16.42 1.14
C ARG A 121 10.33 15.79 2.45
N ILE A 122 9.60 14.81 2.98
CA ILE A 122 9.97 14.06 4.20
C ILE A 122 11.27 13.26 3.96
N ALA A 123 11.49 12.79 2.72
CA ALA A 123 12.72 12.11 2.35
C ALA A 123 13.94 13.06 2.21
N GLY A 124 13.75 14.39 2.37
CA GLY A 124 14.80 15.39 2.24
C GLY A 124 15.00 15.90 0.80
N GLY A 125 14.08 15.59 -0.11
CA GLY A 125 14.12 16.06 -1.50
C GLY A 125 13.96 17.59 -1.60
N LYS A 126 14.73 18.21 -2.51
CA LYS A 126 14.61 19.65 -2.80
C LYS A 126 13.52 19.88 -3.84
N PRO A 127 12.72 20.97 -3.73
CA PRO A 127 11.59 21.24 -4.63
C PRO A 127 11.97 21.21 -6.11
N ASP A 128 13.13 21.73 -6.47
CA ASP A 128 13.57 21.80 -7.87
C ASP A 128 13.81 20.41 -8.50
N HIS A 129 14.09 19.38 -7.66
CA HIS A 129 14.33 18.02 -8.11
C HIS A 129 13.05 17.22 -8.37
N TYR A 130 11.93 17.55 -7.71
CA TYR A 130 10.69 16.77 -7.83
C TYR A 130 9.50 17.52 -8.42
N ARG A 131 9.63 18.83 -8.65
CA ARG A 131 8.49 19.66 -9.13
C ARG A 131 7.93 19.14 -10.45
N GLY A 132 8.80 18.77 -11.39
CA GLY A 132 8.43 18.20 -12.68
C GLY A 132 7.70 16.88 -12.52
N ASP A 133 8.31 15.94 -11.79
CA ASP A 133 7.75 14.59 -11.57
C ASP A 133 6.38 14.62 -10.88
N VAL A 134 6.22 15.50 -9.87
CA VAL A 134 4.95 15.68 -9.18
C VAL A 134 3.88 16.24 -10.11
N ALA A 135 4.22 17.23 -10.93
CA ALA A 135 3.28 17.83 -11.90
C ALA A 135 2.87 16.83 -12.98
N GLU A 136 3.82 16.01 -13.47
CA GLU A 136 3.57 14.94 -14.43
C GLU A 136 2.66 13.86 -13.84
N LEU A 137 2.97 13.40 -12.62
CA LEU A 137 2.16 12.41 -11.91
C LEU A 137 0.73 12.89 -11.66
N LEU A 138 0.55 14.16 -11.24
CA LEU A 138 -0.76 14.77 -11.10
C LEU A 138 -1.49 14.86 -12.45
N GLY A 139 -0.76 15.11 -13.55
CA GLY A 139 -1.29 15.03 -14.91
C GLY A 139 -1.78 13.62 -15.25
N TRP A 140 -0.97 12.59 -14.95
CA TRP A 140 -1.29 11.20 -15.21
C TRP A 140 -2.55 10.72 -14.46
N VAL A 141 -2.74 11.14 -13.19
CA VAL A 141 -3.97 10.84 -12.44
C VAL A 141 -5.14 11.79 -12.76
N GLY A 142 -4.99 12.71 -13.76
CA GLY A 142 -6.04 13.61 -14.20
C GLY A 142 -6.32 14.78 -13.25
N LEU A 143 -5.30 15.24 -12.50
CA LEU A 143 -5.39 16.37 -11.57
C LEU A 143 -4.56 17.58 -11.98
N LYS A 144 -4.06 17.64 -13.22
CA LYS A 144 -3.20 18.74 -13.70
C LYS A 144 -3.83 20.12 -13.48
N ALA A 145 -5.12 20.30 -13.84
CA ALA A 145 -5.84 21.54 -13.65
C ALA A 145 -6.21 21.84 -12.17
N ARG A 146 -6.05 20.88 -11.28
CA ARG A 146 -6.42 20.96 -9.87
C ARG A 146 -5.21 20.93 -8.93
N MET A 147 -3.98 21.02 -9.45
CA MET A 147 -2.76 20.88 -8.64
C MET A 147 -2.64 21.91 -7.52
N HIS A 148 -3.23 23.09 -7.67
CA HIS A 148 -3.23 24.15 -6.65
C HIS A 148 -4.49 24.15 -5.77
N ALA A 149 -5.46 23.25 -6.04
CA ALA A 149 -6.68 23.13 -5.26
C ALA A 149 -6.39 22.51 -3.88
N ARG A 150 -7.15 22.90 -2.85
CA ARG A 150 -7.11 22.27 -1.53
C ARG A 150 -8.06 21.06 -1.49
N PRO A 151 -7.79 20.03 -0.65
CA PRO A 151 -8.63 18.85 -0.54
C PRO A 151 -10.12 19.15 -0.33
N ALA A 152 -10.46 20.16 0.47
CA ALA A 152 -11.84 20.58 0.72
C ALA A 152 -12.62 20.93 -0.57
N THR A 153 -11.95 21.36 -1.65
CA THR A 153 -12.57 21.71 -2.92
C THR A 153 -12.53 20.59 -3.98
N LEU A 154 -11.99 19.44 -3.62
CA LEU A 154 -11.89 18.26 -4.49
C LEU A 154 -13.08 17.33 -4.29
N SER A 155 -13.58 16.74 -5.38
CA SER A 155 -14.56 15.65 -5.31
C SER A 155 -13.95 14.40 -4.66
N GLY A 156 -14.79 13.44 -4.22
CA GLY A 156 -14.32 12.19 -3.63
C GLY A 156 -13.37 11.43 -4.57
N GLY A 157 -13.70 11.33 -5.86
CA GLY A 157 -12.83 10.69 -6.85
C GLY A 157 -11.51 11.45 -7.09
N GLU A 158 -11.51 12.79 -7.02
CA GLU A 158 -10.28 13.58 -7.10
C GLU A 158 -9.40 13.38 -5.86
N LYS A 159 -10.00 13.36 -4.66
CA LYS A 159 -9.29 13.04 -3.39
C LYS A 159 -8.66 11.66 -3.45
N GLN A 160 -9.38 10.68 -3.98
CA GLN A 160 -8.87 9.31 -4.14
C GLN A 160 -7.66 9.27 -5.08
N ARG A 161 -7.76 9.88 -6.26
CA ARG A 161 -6.64 9.94 -7.20
C ARG A 161 -5.43 10.69 -6.63
N LEU A 162 -5.67 11.74 -5.85
CA LEU A 162 -4.61 12.45 -5.13
C LEU A 162 -3.95 11.57 -4.07
N ALA A 163 -4.72 10.81 -3.31
CA ALA A 163 -4.18 9.87 -2.32
C ALA A 163 -3.31 8.77 -2.98
N ILE A 164 -3.74 8.27 -4.15
CA ILE A 164 -2.94 7.33 -4.95
C ILE A 164 -1.65 8.00 -5.44
N ALA A 165 -1.73 9.20 -6.04
CA ALA A 165 -0.55 9.93 -6.51
C ALA A 165 0.46 10.14 -5.37
N ARG A 166 -0.01 10.58 -4.19
CA ARG A 166 0.85 10.72 -3.00
C ARG A 166 1.50 9.40 -2.58
N ALA A 167 0.77 8.29 -2.65
CA ALA A 167 1.30 7.00 -2.24
C ALA A 167 2.40 6.48 -3.18
N VAL A 168 2.38 6.87 -4.47
CA VAL A 168 3.29 6.34 -5.49
C VAL A 168 4.40 7.29 -5.93
N VAL A 169 4.33 8.57 -5.53
CA VAL A 169 5.31 9.59 -5.94
C VAL A 169 6.76 9.22 -5.57
N GLY A 170 6.94 8.48 -4.46
CA GLY A 170 8.23 7.96 -4.01
C GLY A 170 8.68 6.68 -4.71
N ARG A 171 7.95 6.21 -5.73
CA ARG A 171 8.21 4.93 -6.45
C ARG A 171 8.37 3.76 -5.49
N PRO A 172 7.34 3.43 -4.68
CA PRO A 172 7.43 2.38 -3.67
C PRO A 172 7.56 1.00 -4.31
N ASP A 173 8.25 0.07 -3.62
CA ASP A 173 8.33 -1.34 -4.02
C ASP A 173 7.01 -2.07 -3.76
N ILE A 174 6.26 -1.65 -2.72
CA ILE A 174 4.94 -2.19 -2.36
C ILE A 174 3.93 -1.05 -2.26
N LEU A 175 2.78 -1.22 -2.89
CA LEU A 175 1.61 -0.36 -2.76
C LEU A 175 0.50 -1.12 -2.04
N LEU A 176 0.10 -0.61 -0.88
CA LEU A 176 -1.02 -1.11 -0.08
C LEU A 176 -2.21 -0.18 -0.27
N ALA A 177 -3.40 -0.74 -0.45
CA ALA A 177 -4.63 0.04 -0.50
C ALA A 177 -5.68 -0.59 0.42
N ASP A 178 -6.27 0.22 1.30
CA ASP A 178 -7.35 -0.19 2.19
C ASP A 178 -8.66 0.41 1.69
N GLU A 179 -9.55 -0.44 1.16
CA GLU A 179 -10.85 -0.11 0.58
C GLU A 179 -10.79 1.09 -0.41
N PRO A 180 -9.92 1.05 -1.43
CA PRO A 180 -9.65 2.22 -2.27
C PRO A 180 -10.85 2.63 -3.15
N THR A 181 -11.89 1.82 -3.24
CA THR A 181 -13.08 2.04 -4.06
C THR A 181 -14.36 2.16 -3.25
N GLY A 182 -14.31 2.09 -1.92
CA GLY A 182 -15.49 2.04 -1.04
C GLY A 182 -16.40 3.27 -1.08
N ASN A 183 -15.90 4.42 -1.57
CA ASN A 183 -16.65 5.69 -1.59
C ASN A 183 -16.86 6.25 -3.00
N VAL A 184 -16.75 5.42 -4.04
CA VAL A 184 -16.87 5.86 -5.44
C VAL A 184 -17.84 4.94 -6.21
N ASP A 185 -18.47 5.47 -7.27
CA ASP A 185 -19.29 4.67 -8.17
C ASP A 185 -18.44 3.65 -8.95
N GLN A 186 -19.13 2.67 -9.55
CA GLN A 186 -18.51 1.56 -10.27
C GLN A 186 -17.60 2.02 -11.43
N GLY A 187 -17.97 3.09 -12.15
CA GLY A 187 -17.16 3.64 -13.23
C GLY A 187 -15.83 4.21 -12.72
N HIS A 188 -15.87 4.90 -11.58
CA HIS A 188 -14.66 5.40 -10.91
C HIS A 188 -13.83 4.25 -10.31
N ALA A 189 -14.47 3.22 -9.72
CA ALA A 189 -13.77 2.06 -9.16
C ALA A 189 -12.91 1.35 -10.22
N LEU A 190 -13.44 1.15 -11.44
CA LEU A 190 -12.70 0.57 -12.55
C LEU A 190 -11.54 1.46 -13.03
N ARG A 191 -11.69 2.78 -13.00
CA ARG A 191 -10.58 3.70 -13.32
C ARG A 191 -9.46 3.61 -12.30
N ILE A 192 -9.81 3.53 -11.02
CA ILE A 192 -8.86 3.36 -9.91
C ILE A 192 -8.13 2.01 -10.05
N LEU A 193 -8.86 0.93 -10.34
CA LEU A 193 -8.25 -0.38 -10.58
C LEU A 193 -7.23 -0.34 -11.73
N ARG A 194 -7.55 0.34 -12.83
CA ARG A 194 -6.62 0.51 -13.95
C ARG A 194 -5.33 1.21 -13.52
N LEU A 195 -5.40 2.24 -12.66
CA LEU A 195 -4.21 2.90 -12.12
C LEU A 195 -3.33 1.91 -11.35
N PHE A 196 -3.93 1.06 -10.50
CA PHE A 196 -3.17 0.03 -9.77
C PHE A 196 -2.54 -1.02 -10.71
N VAL A 197 -3.26 -1.44 -11.76
CA VAL A 197 -2.73 -2.37 -12.77
C VAL A 197 -1.55 -1.75 -13.52
N GLU A 198 -1.63 -0.48 -13.92
CA GLU A 198 -0.51 0.19 -14.60
C GLU A 198 0.72 0.34 -13.67
N LEU A 199 0.50 0.68 -12.39
CA LEU A 199 1.58 0.72 -11.40
C LEU A 199 2.24 -0.64 -11.21
N ASN A 200 1.44 -1.70 -11.19
CA ASN A 200 1.95 -3.07 -11.10
C ASN A 200 2.77 -3.46 -12.34
N ARG A 201 2.32 -3.07 -13.55
CA ARG A 201 3.09 -3.28 -14.79
C ARG A 201 4.45 -2.58 -14.78
N LEU A 202 4.56 -1.48 -14.05
CA LEU A 202 5.82 -0.77 -13.82
C LEU A 202 6.72 -1.42 -12.75
N GLY A 203 6.30 -2.56 -12.19
CA GLY A 203 7.09 -3.35 -11.25
C GLY A 203 6.69 -3.22 -9.78
N THR A 204 5.77 -2.32 -9.43
CA THR A 204 5.30 -2.17 -8.05
C THR A 204 4.48 -3.40 -7.61
N THR A 205 4.79 -3.99 -6.47
CA THR A 205 3.96 -5.03 -5.85
C THR A 205 2.69 -4.39 -5.28
N VAL A 206 1.52 -4.94 -5.58
CA VAL A 206 0.22 -4.35 -5.18
C VAL A 206 -0.57 -5.31 -4.30
N LEU A 207 -1.07 -4.80 -3.17
CA LEU A 207 -1.99 -5.51 -2.28
C LEU A 207 -3.18 -4.60 -1.96
N ILE A 208 -4.37 -4.97 -2.43
CA ILE A 208 -5.62 -4.22 -2.23
C ILE A 208 -6.54 -4.97 -1.28
N ALA A 209 -6.81 -4.40 -0.12
CA ALA A 209 -7.84 -4.87 0.78
C ALA A 209 -9.20 -4.32 0.33
N THR A 210 -10.16 -5.20 0.08
CA THR A 210 -11.52 -4.80 -0.30
C THR A 210 -12.54 -5.89 0.04
N HIS A 211 -13.81 -5.49 0.15
CA HIS A 211 -14.96 -6.38 0.22
C HIS A 211 -15.79 -6.38 -1.08
N ASP A 212 -15.35 -5.64 -2.11
CA ASP A 212 -16.01 -5.56 -3.42
C ASP A 212 -15.67 -6.81 -4.27
N GLU A 213 -16.51 -7.83 -4.17
CA GLU A 213 -16.35 -9.10 -4.88
C GLU A 213 -16.45 -8.95 -6.40
N ASP A 214 -17.27 -8.01 -6.88
CA ASP A 214 -17.43 -7.75 -8.32
C ASP A 214 -16.15 -7.16 -8.91
N LEU A 215 -15.52 -6.22 -8.20
CA LEU A 215 -14.24 -5.65 -8.60
C LEU A 215 -13.14 -6.72 -8.64
N VAL A 216 -13.09 -7.58 -7.63
CA VAL A 216 -12.14 -8.69 -7.52
C VAL A 216 -12.33 -9.67 -8.68
N ALA A 217 -13.57 -10.12 -8.94
CA ALA A 217 -13.88 -11.06 -10.01
C ALA A 217 -13.48 -10.51 -11.39
N ARG A 218 -13.76 -9.24 -11.67
CA ARG A 218 -13.42 -8.57 -12.94
C ARG A 218 -11.91 -8.38 -13.13
N SER A 219 -11.14 -8.36 -12.06
CA SER A 219 -9.70 -8.13 -12.12
C SER A 219 -8.93 -9.34 -12.62
N GLY A 220 -9.42 -10.56 -12.37
CA GLY A 220 -8.73 -11.83 -12.63
C GLY A 220 -7.45 -12.02 -11.81
N GLN A 221 -7.22 -11.20 -10.79
CA GLN A 221 -5.99 -11.25 -9.97
C GLN A 221 -6.12 -12.26 -8.82
N PRO A 222 -5.00 -12.81 -8.31
CA PRO A 222 -4.97 -13.69 -7.16
C PRO A 222 -5.60 -13.06 -5.92
N VAL A 223 -6.27 -13.90 -5.11
CA VAL A 223 -7.00 -13.48 -3.91
C VAL A 223 -6.43 -14.17 -2.68
N LEU A 224 -6.20 -13.40 -1.62
CA LEU A 224 -5.98 -13.84 -0.26
C LEU A 224 -7.27 -13.57 0.52
N HIS A 225 -7.98 -14.61 0.94
CA HIS A 225 -9.24 -14.45 1.67
C HIS A 225 -9.01 -14.59 3.17
N LEU A 226 -9.47 -13.59 3.93
CA LEU A 226 -9.37 -13.54 5.39
C LEU A 226 -10.73 -13.82 6.03
N GLU A 227 -10.85 -14.91 6.77
CA GLU A 227 -12.05 -15.32 7.47
C GLU A 227 -11.74 -15.66 8.93
N GLY A 228 -12.49 -15.10 9.87
CA GLY A 228 -12.32 -15.34 11.31
C GLY A 228 -10.90 -15.06 11.84
N GLY A 229 -10.15 -14.18 11.18
CA GLY A 229 -8.77 -13.86 11.48
C GLY A 229 -7.74 -14.86 10.91
N ARG A 230 -8.15 -15.81 10.08
CA ARG A 230 -7.28 -16.79 9.41
C ARG A 230 -7.25 -16.53 7.91
N LEU A 231 -6.12 -16.82 7.28
CA LEU A 231 -5.96 -16.69 5.84
C LEU A 231 -6.33 -18.03 5.19
N MET A 232 -7.34 -17.97 4.31
CA MET A 232 -7.69 -19.07 3.41
C MET A 232 -7.03 -18.75 2.07
N GLN A 233 -6.12 -19.58 1.59
CA GLN A 233 -5.54 -19.42 0.25
C GLN A 233 -6.54 -19.91 -0.78
N TYR A 234 -7.04 -19.00 -1.60
CA TYR A 234 -7.73 -19.34 -2.83
C TYR A 234 -6.77 -19.15 -4.00
N GLY A 235 -6.70 -20.14 -4.89
CA GLY A 235 -6.03 -20.02 -6.17
C GLY A 235 -6.67 -18.91 -7.02
N ARG A 236 -6.17 -18.69 -8.26
CA ARG A 236 -6.73 -17.71 -9.20
C ARG A 236 -8.26 -17.76 -9.18
N SER A 237 -8.90 -16.59 -9.01
CA SER A 237 -10.34 -16.41 -9.21
C SER A 237 -10.68 -16.86 -10.65
N GLY A 238 -11.18 -18.08 -10.83
CA GLY A 238 -11.55 -18.53 -12.19
C GLY A 238 -11.39 -20.02 -12.48
N SER A 239 -11.46 -20.90 -11.48
CA SER A 239 -11.67 -22.34 -11.75
C SER A 239 -12.82 -22.86 -10.88
N ARG A 240 -14.02 -22.67 -11.34
CA ARG A 240 -15.14 -23.59 -11.18
C ARG A 240 -15.65 -23.99 -12.53
#